data_5c0416b92a5663c423d56caec6d612ea
#
_entry.id   5c0416b92a5663c423d56caec6d612ea
#
_cell.length_a   1.000
_cell.length_b   1.000
_cell.length_c   1.000
_cell.angle_alpha   90.00
_cell.angle_beta   90.00
_cell.angle_gamma   90.00
#
_symmetry.space_group_name_H-M   'P 1'
#
loop_
_entity.id
_entity.type
_entity.pdbx_description
1 polymer ?
#
loop_
_entity_poly.entity_id
_entity_poly.type
_entity_poly.pdbx_seq_one_letter_code
_entity_poly.pdbx_strand_id
1 'polypeptide(L)'
;SFQAYAGDLIAIVGHNGIGKTTLSNILCGMQKEKAGQILYNGKDVPKGRRKNFAYFVMQNTDCQLFGDSVEEELLLNGKGSTQEQRDDLLKMYGLFEWKERHPATLSGGQKQRLTLAVSDWIDTPILILDEPTSGLDYKNMARISEHLKALAQKGKTILIITHDYEFAAMTCNRVLHFIDEGHAETFSLQGSLSRLYSCLMCQ
;
A
#
# COMPACT_ATOMS: atom_id res chain seq x y z
N SER A 1 -17.62 -6.81 -9.42
CA SER A 1 -16.29 -6.69 -10.03
C SER A 1 -15.86 -5.23 -10.08
N PHE A 2 -14.55 -4.95 -9.99
CA PHE A 2 -13.99 -3.61 -10.22
C PHE A 2 -12.77 -3.69 -11.14
N GLN A 3 -12.39 -2.55 -11.71
CA GLN A 3 -11.21 -2.41 -12.55
C GLN A 3 -10.33 -1.30 -12.00
N ALA A 4 -9.02 -1.54 -11.99
CA ALA A 4 -7.99 -0.57 -11.67
C ALA A 4 -7.05 -0.41 -12.85
N TYR A 5 -6.51 0.78 -13.02
CA TYR A 5 -5.63 1.15 -14.13
C TYR A 5 -4.27 1.60 -13.61
N ALA A 6 -3.26 1.52 -14.47
CA ALA A 6 -1.94 2.05 -14.14
C ALA A 6 -2.04 3.53 -13.75
N GLY A 7 -1.45 3.88 -12.61
CA GLY A 7 -1.53 5.22 -12.05
C GLY A 7 -2.73 5.50 -11.15
N ASP A 8 -3.63 4.54 -10.94
CA ASP A 8 -4.72 4.68 -9.99
C ASP A 8 -4.20 4.68 -8.54
N LEU A 9 -4.74 5.60 -7.76
CA LEU A 9 -4.63 5.67 -6.30
C LEU A 9 -6.04 5.46 -5.73
N ILE A 10 -6.33 4.23 -5.25
CA ILE A 10 -7.68 3.81 -4.89
C ILE A 10 -7.79 3.67 -3.37
N ALA A 11 -8.63 4.49 -2.73
CA ALA A 11 -9.02 4.27 -1.35
C ALA A 11 -9.98 3.09 -1.25
N ILE A 12 -9.70 2.12 -0.40
CA ILE A 12 -10.58 1.01 -0.06
C ILE A 12 -11.25 1.34 1.27
N VAL A 13 -12.56 1.59 1.24
CA VAL A 13 -13.34 2.01 2.40
C VAL A 13 -14.52 1.06 2.65
N GLY A 14 -15.02 1.04 3.89
CA GLY A 14 -16.13 0.19 4.34
C GLY A 14 -15.92 -0.23 5.79
N HIS A 15 -16.97 -0.67 6.47
CA HIS A 15 -16.91 -1.01 7.90
C HIS A 15 -15.90 -2.14 8.21
N ASN A 16 -15.52 -2.25 9.48
CA ASN A 16 -14.58 -3.28 9.92
C ASN A 16 -15.20 -4.68 9.75
N GLY A 17 -14.36 -5.62 9.28
CA GLY A 17 -14.81 -6.99 9.02
C GLY A 17 -15.46 -7.23 7.65
N ILE A 18 -15.74 -6.19 6.84
CA ILE A 18 -16.40 -6.32 5.53
C ILE A 18 -15.57 -7.07 4.47
N GLY A 19 -14.27 -7.28 4.72
CA GLY A 19 -13.42 -8.05 3.80
C GLY A 19 -12.32 -7.24 3.10
N LYS A 20 -12.02 -6.02 3.51
CA LYS A 20 -10.94 -5.18 2.92
C LYS A 20 -9.59 -5.90 2.93
N THR A 21 -9.15 -6.37 4.10
CA THR A 21 -7.89 -7.13 4.25
C THR A 21 -7.96 -8.50 3.55
N THR A 22 -9.13 -9.12 3.49
CA THR A 22 -9.35 -10.35 2.71
C THR A 22 -9.08 -10.12 1.22
N LEU A 23 -9.57 -9.01 0.65
CA LEU A 23 -9.26 -8.64 -0.74
C LEU A 23 -7.75 -8.48 -0.94
N SER A 24 -7.06 -7.77 -0.03
CA SER A 24 -5.61 -7.58 -0.09
C SER A 24 -4.86 -8.92 -0.08
N ASN A 25 -5.23 -9.83 0.83
CA ASN A 25 -4.65 -11.16 0.92
C ASN A 25 -4.86 -11.99 -0.36
N ILE A 26 -6.03 -11.86 -0.99
CA ILE A 26 -6.34 -12.53 -2.25
C ILE A 26 -5.50 -11.93 -3.39
N LEU A 27 -5.40 -10.61 -3.49
CA LEU A 27 -4.63 -9.92 -4.52
C LEU A 27 -3.13 -10.25 -4.45
N CYS A 28 -2.57 -10.40 -3.25
CA CYS A 28 -1.17 -10.78 -3.04
C CYS A 28 -0.92 -12.30 -3.08
N GLY A 29 -1.98 -13.11 -3.26
CA GLY A 29 -1.87 -14.56 -3.32
C GLY A 29 -1.65 -15.25 -1.97
N MET A 30 -1.88 -14.58 -0.87
CA MET A 30 -1.85 -15.16 0.48
C MET A 30 -3.09 -16.05 0.69
N GLN A 31 -4.25 -15.61 0.19
CA GLN A 31 -5.50 -16.35 0.26
C GLN A 31 -6.04 -16.66 -1.15
N LYS A 32 -6.75 -17.78 -1.29
CA LYS A 32 -7.45 -18.11 -2.53
C LYS A 32 -8.85 -17.48 -2.52
N GLU A 33 -9.25 -16.95 -3.67
CA GLU A 33 -10.64 -16.50 -3.89
C GLU A 33 -11.62 -17.68 -3.79
N LYS A 34 -12.82 -17.43 -3.25
CA LYS A 34 -13.90 -18.41 -3.22
C LYS A 34 -14.60 -18.51 -4.59
N ALA A 35 -14.67 -17.38 -5.33
CA ALA A 35 -15.27 -17.27 -6.65
C ALA A 35 -14.67 -16.09 -7.40
N GLY A 36 -14.81 -16.08 -8.72
CA GLY A 36 -14.29 -15.03 -9.59
C GLY A 36 -12.86 -15.32 -10.06
N GLN A 37 -12.25 -14.30 -10.64
CA GLN A 37 -10.88 -14.37 -11.19
C GLN A 37 -10.19 -13.01 -11.06
N ILE A 38 -8.87 -13.03 -11.02
CA ILE A 38 -8.04 -11.82 -11.01
C ILE A 38 -7.31 -11.74 -12.34
N LEU A 39 -7.55 -10.67 -13.07
CA LEU A 39 -6.95 -10.43 -14.37
C LEU A 39 -5.90 -9.30 -14.27
N TYR A 40 -4.76 -9.51 -14.89
CA TYR A 40 -3.76 -8.48 -15.15
C TYR A 40 -3.53 -8.37 -16.66
N ASN A 41 -3.79 -7.20 -17.23
CA ASN A 41 -3.76 -6.97 -18.69
C ASN A 41 -4.60 -8.02 -19.46
N GLY A 42 -5.80 -8.32 -18.95
CA GLY A 42 -6.74 -9.28 -19.57
C GLY A 42 -6.37 -10.76 -19.40
N LYS A 43 -5.26 -11.08 -18.72
CA LYS A 43 -4.82 -12.46 -18.48
C LYS A 43 -5.06 -12.86 -17.04
N ASP A 44 -5.57 -14.06 -16.82
CA ASP A 44 -5.77 -14.62 -15.47
C ASP A 44 -4.42 -14.77 -14.73
N VAL A 45 -4.42 -14.34 -13.47
CA VAL A 45 -3.25 -14.44 -12.57
C VAL A 45 -3.57 -15.44 -11.47
N PRO A 46 -3.12 -16.69 -11.63
CA PRO A 46 -3.33 -17.71 -10.61
C PRO A 46 -2.64 -17.35 -9.30
N LYS A 47 -3.22 -17.78 -8.15
CA LYS A 47 -2.77 -17.45 -6.80
C LYS A 47 -1.25 -17.48 -6.64
N GLY A 48 -0.57 -18.54 -7.09
CA GLY A 48 0.87 -18.72 -6.89
C GLY A 48 1.76 -17.70 -7.64
N ARG A 49 1.22 -16.97 -8.60
CA ARG A 49 1.94 -15.92 -9.35
C ARG A 49 1.64 -14.50 -8.86
N ARG A 50 0.61 -14.29 -8.03
CA ARG A 50 0.15 -12.95 -7.62
C ARG A 50 1.21 -12.18 -6.85
N LYS A 51 2.06 -12.86 -6.06
CA LYS A 51 3.20 -12.24 -5.37
C LYS A 51 4.19 -11.48 -6.28
N ASN A 52 4.19 -11.79 -7.58
CA ASN A 52 5.03 -11.10 -8.57
C ASN A 52 4.34 -9.84 -9.13
N PHE A 53 3.07 -9.64 -8.84
CA PHE A 53 2.27 -8.52 -9.33
C PHE A 53 1.83 -7.57 -8.24
N ALA A 54 1.68 -8.04 -7.01
CA ALA A 54 1.20 -7.23 -5.91
C ALA A 54 2.05 -7.42 -4.64
N TYR A 55 2.39 -6.32 -4.00
CA TYR A 55 3.02 -6.29 -2.68
C TYR A 55 2.08 -5.66 -1.65
N PHE A 56 2.00 -6.26 -0.46
CA PHE A 56 1.11 -5.83 0.61
C PHE A 56 1.90 -5.30 1.81
N VAL A 57 1.72 -4.04 2.13
CA VAL A 57 2.22 -3.42 3.36
C VAL A 57 1.13 -3.53 4.41
N MET A 58 1.38 -4.32 5.44
CA MET A 58 0.44 -4.57 6.53
C MET A 58 0.45 -3.43 7.55
N GLN A 59 -0.66 -3.25 8.26
CA GLN A 59 -0.77 -2.30 9.36
C GLN A 59 0.27 -2.57 10.46
N ASN A 60 0.51 -3.84 10.80
CA ASN A 60 1.56 -4.22 11.75
C ASN A 60 2.88 -4.47 10.99
N THR A 61 3.74 -3.45 10.97
CA THR A 61 5.04 -3.49 10.30
C THR A 61 6.03 -4.49 10.91
N ASP A 62 5.88 -4.83 12.20
CA ASP A 62 6.77 -5.81 12.87
C ASP A 62 6.67 -7.21 12.26
N CYS A 63 5.56 -7.52 11.61
CA CYS A 63 5.36 -8.80 10.94
C CYS A 63 5.99 -8.87 9.54
N GLN A 64 6.61 -7.80 9.05
CA GLN A 64 7.12 -7.71 7.68
C GLN A 64 8.61 -7.39 7.58
N LEU A 65 9.26 -7.03 8.69
CA LEU A 65 10.67 -6.67 8.74
C LEU A 65 11.48 -7.81 9.33
N PHE A 66 12.33 -8.44 8.51
CA PHE A 66 13.06 -9.68 8.83
C PHE A 66 14.58 -9.53 8.73
N GLY A 67 15.09 -8.40 8.22
CA GLY A 67 16.52 -8.15 8.10
C GLY A 67 17.18 -7.89 9.45
N ASP A 68 18.46 -8.26 9.58
CA ASP A 68 19.26 -7.95 10.77
C ASP A 68 19.64 -6.47 10.84
N SER A 69 19.49 -5.75 9.72
CA SER A 69 19.65 -4.29 9.66
C SER A 69 18.63 -3.65 8.69
N VAL A 70 18.45 -2.33 8.81
CA VAL A 70 17.63 -1.53 7.89
C VAL A 70 18.12 -1.69 6.44
N GLU A 71 19.43 -1.73 6.22
CA GLU A 71 19.99 -1.96 4.89
C GLU A 71 19.72 -3.36 4.38
N GLU A 72 19.86 -4.36 5.24
CA GLU A 72 19.63 -5.76 4.86
C GLU A 72 18.17 -6.00 4.48
N GLU A 73 17.22 -5.29 5.08
CA GLU A 73 15.82 -5.35 4.70
C GLU A 73 15.60 -4.99 3.22
N LEU A 74 16.37 -4.02 2.69
CA LEU A 74 16.35 -3.71 1.26
C LEU A 74 17.04 -4.78 0.43
N LEU A 75 18.12 -5.40 0.93
CA LEU A 75 18.83 -6.48 0.23
C LEU A 75 17.97 -7.73 0.07
N LEU A 76 17.20 -8.09 1.09
CA LEU A 76 16.31 -9.24 1.06
C LEU A 76 15.24 -9.11 -0.04
N ASN A 77 14.83 -7.90 -0.33
CA ASN A 77 13.72 -7.59 -1.23
C ASN A 77 14.16 -7.09 -2.62
N GLY A 78 15.45 -6.75 -2.82
CA GLY A 78 15.96 -6.15 -4.05
C GLY A 78 17.12 -6.93 -4.67
N LYS A 79 16.92 -7.52 -5.83
CA LYS A 79 17.98 -8.22 -6.58
C LYS A 79 18.77 -7.23 -7.44
N GLY A 80 20.12 -7.27 -7.30
CA GLY A 80 21.02 -6.57 -8.23
C GLY A 80 21.21 -5.08 -7.98
N SER A 81 20.85 -4.57 -6.81
CA SER A 81 21.02 -3.16 -6.44
C SER A 81 22.44 -2.82 -6.05
N THR A 82 22.87 -1.59 -6.39
CA THR A 82 24.12 -1.03 -5.89
C THR A 82 23.97 -0.47 -4.47
N GLN A 83 25.08 -0.34 -3.75
CA GLN A 83 25.10 0.32 -2.44
C GLN A 83 24.56 1.75 -2.53
N GLU A 84 24.97 2.49 -3.57
CA GLU A 84 24.56 3.87 -3.79
C GLU A 84 23.03 4.02 -3.93
N GLN A 85 22.41 3.13 -4.70
CA GLN A 85 20.94 3.13 -4.86
C GLN A 85 20.20 2.90 -3.54
N ARG A 86 20.70 1.99 -2.69
CA ARG A 86 20.12 1.74 -1.36
C ARG A 86 20.31 2.95 -0.43
N ASP A 87 21.52 3.51 -0.41
CA ASP A 87 21.83 4.69 0.39
C ASP A 87 20.95 5.90 0.01
N ASP A 88 20.72 6.11 -1.28
CA ASP A 88 19.88 7.20 -1.77
C ASP A 88 18.40 6.97 -1.41
N LEU A 89 17.92 5.74 -1.50
CA LEU A 89 16.58 5.40 -1.04
C LEU A 89 16.44 5.64 0.47
N LEU A 90 17.40 5.17 1.28
CA LEU A 90 17.37 5.39 2.73
C LEU A 90 17.44 6.88 3.10
N LYS A 91 18.20 7.69 2.37
CA LYS A 91 18.19 9.15 2.53
C LYS A 91 16.83 9.77 2.22
N MET A 92 16.19 9.33 1.12
CA MET A 92 14.85 9.79 0.72
C MET A 92 13.82 9.56 1.84
N TYR A 93 13.87 8.39 2.49
CA TYR A 93 12.97 8.03 3.59
C TYR A 93 13.44 8.53 4.97
N GLY A 94 14.60 9.22 5.05
CA GLY A 94 15.18 9.72 6.30
C GLY A 94 15.59 8.59 7.25
N LEU A 95 16.12 7.50 6.68
CA LEU A 95 16.54 6.30 7.40
C LEU A 95 18.05 6.01 7.30
N PHE A 96 18.81 6.81 6.54
CA PHE A 96 20.21 6.54 6.26
C PHE A 96 21.08 6.45 7.53
N GLU A 97 20.83 7.28 8.53
CA GLU A 97 21.58 7.27 9.79
C GLU A 97 21.32 6.01 10.64
N TRP A 98 20.24 5.28 10.34
CA TRP A 98 19.88 4.04 11.03
C TRP A 98 20.16 2.78 10.22
N LYS A 99 20.87 2.88 9.08
CA LYS A 99 21.04 1.80 8.12
C LYS A 99 21.60 0.50 8.73
N GLU A 100 22.49 0.62 9.73
CA GLU A 100 23.13 -0.50 10.43
C GLU A 100 22.29 -1.01 11.63
N ARG A 101 21.18 -0.34 11.96
CA ARG A 101 20.37 -0.74 13.12
C ARG A 101 19.38 -1.86 12.75
N HIS A 102 19.18 -2.72 13.72
CA HIS A 102 18.13 -3.75 13.60
C HIS A 102 16.74 -3.09 13.55
N PRO A 103 15.85 -3.47 12.61
CA PRO A 103 14.53 -2.86 12.44
C PRO A 103 13.68 -2.85 13.72
N ALA A 104 13.79 -3.86 14.57
CA ALA A 104 13.06 -3.93 15.83
C ALA A 104 13.37 -2.75 16.78
N THR A 105 14.54 -2.12 16.65
CA THR A 105 14.96 -0.98 17.50
C THR A 105 14.44 0.37 17.01
N LEU A 106 13.82 0.42 15.85
CA LEU A 106 13.26 1.62 15.27
C LEU A 106 11.94 2.02 15.95
N SER A 107 11.66 3.33 15.97
CA SER A 107 10.32 3.81 16.36
C SER A 107 9.25 3.37 15.35
N GLY A 108 7.98 3.36 15.75
CA GLY A 108 6.87 2.98 14.88
C GLY A 108 6.86 3.75 13.55
N GLY A 109 7.06 5.07 13.59
CA GLY A 109 7.15 5.88 12.37
C GLY A 109 8.39 5.59 11.50
N GLN A 110 9.51 5.18 12.10
CA GLN A 110 10.69 4.73 11.35
C GLN A 110 10.44 3.38 10.69
N LYS A 111 9.83 2.42 11.39
CA LYS A 111 9.44 1.12 10.84
C LYS A 111 8.49 1.29 9.65
N GLN A 112 7.51 2.17 9.78
CA GLN A 112 6.56 2.46 8.70
C GLN A 112 7.27 3.05 7.48
N ARG A 113 8.19 4.01 7.66
CA ARG A 113 8.99 4.54 6.54
C ARG A 113 9.89 3.47 5.92
N LEU A 114 10.46 2.55 6.72
CA LEU A 114 11.24 1.43 6.20
C LEU A 114 10.38 0.50 5.35
N THR A 115 9.19 0.15 5.83
CA THR A 115 8.27 -0.72 5.06
C THR A 115 7.85 -0.06 3.74
N LEU A 116 7.64 1.26 3.73
CA LEU A 116 7.39 2.02 2.51
C LEU A 116 8.62 2.07 1.59
N ALA A 117 9.83 2.24 2.13
CA ALA A 117 11.06 2.17 1.35
C ALA A 117 11.24 0.79 0.69
N VAL A 118 10.96 -0.29 1.43
CA VAL A 118 10.94 -1.66 0.88
C VAL A 118 9.90 -1.79 -0.23
N SER A 119 8.71 -1.24 -0.05
CA SER A 119 7.64 -1.30 -1.07
C SER A 119 7.96 -0.52 -2.35
N ASP A 120 8.71 0.57 -2.24
CA ASP A 120 9.24 1.31 -3.39
C ASP A 120 10.33 0.50 -4.12
N TRP A 121 11.17 -0.16 -3.34
CA TRP A 121 12.26 -1.00 -3.83
C TRP A 121 11.79 -2.23 -4.60
N ILE A 122 10.65 -2.80 -4.18
CA ILE A 122 10.05 -3.95 -4.85
C ILE A 122 9.35 -3.47 -6.13
N ASP A 123 9.85 -3.94 -7.27
CA ASP A 123 9.29 -3.61 -8.59
C ASP A 123 8.06 -4.46 -8.89
N THR A 124 6.97 -4.21 -8.13
CA THR A 124 5.65 -4.79 -8.44
C THR A 124 4.73 -3.70 -9.00
N PRO A 125 3.88 -4.04 -10.01
CA PRO A 125 2.96 -3.06 -10.59
C PRO A 125 1.83 -2.63 -9.64
N ILE A 126 1.53 -3.42 -8.61
CA ILE A 126 0.45 -3.15 -7.66
C ILE A 126 1.03 -3.08 -6.24
N LEU A 127 0.74 -2.00 -5.54
CA LEU A 127 1.05 -1.80 -4.13
C LEU A 127 -0.25 -1.72 -3.34
N ILE A 128 -0.34 -2.46 -2.24
CA ILE A 128 -1.47 -2.43 -1.34
C ILE A 128 -0.98 -2.00 0.04
N LEU A 129 -1.61 -0.99 0.62
CA LEU A 129 -1.24 -0.43 1.92
C LEU A 129 -2.43 -0.56 2.88
N ASP A 130 -2.20 -1.08 4.07
CA ASP A 130 -3.21 -1.15 5.13
C ASP A 130 -2.87 -0.15 6.24
N GLU A 131 -3.70 0.89 6.38
CA GLU A 131 -3.56 1.99 7.33
C GLU A 131 -2.15 2.63 7.35
N PRO A 132 -1.63 3.11 6.19
CA PRO A 132 -0.24 3.55 6.07
C PRO A 132 0.08 4.83 6.85
N THR A 133 -0.91 5.52 7.40
CA THR A 133 -0.75 6.77 8.14
C THR A 133 -1.07 6.65 9.62
N SER A 134 -1.38 5.45 10.10
CA SER A 134 -1.73 5.21 11.51
C SER A 134 -0.63 5.71 12.45
N GLY A 135 -0.99 6.66 13.34
CA GLY A 135 -0.06 7.24 14.31
C GLY A 135 0.93 8.26 13.76
N LEU A 136 0.75 8.75 12.53
CA LEU A 136 1.56 9.80 11.93
C LEU A 136 0.93 11.18 12.11
N ASP A 137 1.80 12.19 12.25
CA ASP A 137 1.38 13.58 12.14
C ASP A 137 1.09 14.00 10.69
N TYR A 138 0.41 15.12 10.53
CA TYR A 138 0.01 15.66 9.22
C TYR A 138 1.20 15.85 8.26
N LYS A 139 2.35 16.30 8.76
CA LYS A 139 3.55 16.55 7.94
C LYS A 139 4.11 15.24 7.34
N ASN A 140 4.14 14.18 8.13
CA ASN A 140 4.58 12.87 7.68
C ASN A 140 3.54 12.24 6.74
N MET A 141 2.24 12.40 7.03
CA MET A 141 1.14 11.97 6.17
C MET A 141 1.23 12.64 4.78
N ALA A 142 1.45 13.95 4.72
CA ALA A 142 1.60 14.68 3.45
C ALA A 142 2.79 14.18 2.63
N ARG A 143 3.94 13.89 3.28
CA ARG A 143 5.11 13.32 2.60
C ARG A 143 4.83 11.95 1.99
N ILE A 144 4.12 11.08 2.73
CA ILE A 144 3.70 9.77 2.21
C ILE A 144 2.78 9.96 1.00
N SER A 145 1.80 10.86 1.09
CA SER A 145 0.90 11.18 -0.02
C SER A 145 1.65 11.60 -1.28
N GLU A 146 2.60 12.53 -1.16
CA GLU A 146 3.42 12.98 -2.30
C GLU A 146 4.22 11.82 -2.90
N HIS A 147 4.80 10.98 -2.06
CA HIS A 147 5.57 9.83 -2.50
C HIS A 147 4.69 8.81 -3.26
N LEU A 148 3.52 8.45 -2.72
CA LEU A 148 2.59 7.54 -3.38
C LEU A 148 2.10 8.10 -4.72
N LYS A 149 1.86 9.41 -4.82
CA LYS A 149 1.54 10.07 -6.09
C LYS A 149 2.68 9.96 -7.10
N ALA A 150 3.93 10.11 -6.66
CA ALA A 150 5.07 9.94 -7.55
C ALA A 150 5.20 8.49 -8.06
N LEU A 151 4.92 7.48 -7.23
CA LEU A 151 4.86 6.08 -7.65
C LEU A 151 3.73 5.83 -8.66
N ALA A 152 2.57 6.39 -8.42
CA ALA A 152 1.43 6.29 -9.34
C ALA A 152 1.74 6.94 -10.69
N GLN A 153 2.40 8.09 -10.72
CA GLN A 153 2.86 8.74 -11.96
C GLN A 153 3.86 7.88 -12.76
N LYS A 154 4.61 7.01 -12.09
CA LYS A 154 5.47 6.00 -12.73
C LYS A 154 4.68 4.77 -13.26
N GLY A 155 3.35 4.78 -13.12
CA GLY A 155 2.47 3.71 -13.58
C GLY A 155 2.12 2.65 -12.55
N LYS A 156 2.58 2.76 -11.29
CA LYS A 156 2.20 1.82 -10.23
C LYS A 156 0.73 2.04 -9.83
N THR A 157 -0.04 0.97 -9.69
CA THR A 157 -1.40 1.01 -9.16
C THR A 157 -1.35 0.85 -7.65
N ILE A 158 -1.98 1.74 -6.89
CA ILE A 158 -1.89 1.74 -5.43
C ILE A 158 -3.28 1.63 -4.83
N LEU A 159 -3.48 0.61 -4.00
CA LEU A 159 -4.70 0.36 -3.22
C LEU A 159 -4.41 0.71 -1.77
N ILE A 160 -5.23 1.55 -1.15
CA ILE A 160 -5.01 2.07 0.21
C ILE A 160 -6.24 1.77 1.05
N ILE A 161 -6.13 0.86 2.00
CA ILE A 161 -7.13 0.69 3.05
C ILE A 161 -6.88 1.78 4.08
N THR A 162 -7.86 2.63 4.31
CA THR A 162 -7.75 3.67 5.34
C THR A 162 -9.11 4.14 5.81
N HIS A 163 -9.15 4.59 7.07
CA HIS A 163 -10.26 5.29 7.69
C HIS A 163 -10.00 6.80 7.79
N ASP A 164 -8.82 7.25 7.39
CA ASP A 164 -8.41 8.65 7.41
C ASP A 164 -8.95 9.39 6.17
N TYR A 165 -9.96 10.24 6.40
CA TYR A 165 -10.57 11.06 5.36
C TYR A 165 -9.57 12.02 4.71
N GLU A 166 -8.75 12.70 5.54
CA GLU A 166 -7.81 13.71 5.03
C GLU A 166 -6.76 13.06 4.14
N PHE A 167 -6.23 11.92 4.57
CA PHE A 167 -5.26 11.17 3.78
C PHE A 167 -5.86 10.64 2.47
N ALA A 168 -7.05 10.05 2.52
CA ALA A 168 -7.74 9.57 1.32
C ALA A 168 -8.04 10.71 0.35
N ALA A 169 -8.56 11.84 0.86
CA ALA A 169 -8.91 13.01 0.06
C ALA A 169 -7.70 13.67 -0.61
N MET A 170 -6.55 13.72 0.11
CA MET A 170 -5.33 14.32 -0.46
C MET A 170 -4.56 13.37 -1.39
N THR A 171 -4.74 12.05 -1.27
CA THR A 171 -3.88 11.07 -1.93
C THR A 171 -4.57 10.37 -3.09
N CYS A 172 -5.82 9.94 -2.90
CA CYS A 172 -6.50 9.04 -3.82
C CYS A 172 -7.22 9.81 -4.95
N ASN A 173 -7.35 9.16 -6.11
CA ASN A 173 -8.15 9.65 -7.23
C ASN A 173 -9.46 8.88 -7.41
N ARG A 174 -9.56 7.69 -6.80
CA ARG A 174 -10.74 6.82 -6.86
C ARG A 174 -11.02 6.18 -5.49
N VAL A 175 -12.24 5.70 -5.34
CA VAL A 175 -12.69 4.95 -4.15
C VAL A 175 -13.27 3.61 -4.58
N LEU A 176 -12.92 2.56 -3.86
CA LEU A 176 -13.61 1.27 -3.82
C LEU A 176 -14.33 1.17 -2.47
N HIS A 177 -15.63 1.36 -2.48
CA HIS A 177 -16.47 1.30 -1.28
C HIS A 177 -17.14 -0.06 -1.16
N PHE A 178 -16.86 -0.78 -0.08
CA PHE A 178 -17.57 -2.00 0.30
C PHE A 178 -18.83 -1.60 1.09
N ILE A 179 -20.00 -1.86 0.52
CA ILE A 179 -21.31 -1.50 1.10
C ILE A 179 -21.77 -2.60 2.05
N ASP A 180 -21.79 -3.84 1.56
CA ASP A 180 -22.15 -5.04 2.31
C ASP A 180 -21.40 -6.28 1.79
N GLU A 181 -21.71 -7.48 2.35
CA GLU A 181 -21.15 -8.73 1.88
C GLU A 181 -21.60 -9.02 0.44
N GLY A 182 -20.70 -8.81 -0.51
CA GLY A 182 -20.91 -9.07 -1.94
C GLY A 182 -21.18 -7.84 -2.78
N HIS A 183 -21.42 -6.66 -2.19
CA HIS A 183 -21.63 -5.42 -2.91
C HIS A 183 -20.52 -4.42 -2.65
N ALA A 184 -19.85 -4.02 -3.72
CA ALA A 184 -18.89 -2.92 -3.71
C ALA A 184 -19.11 -2.06 -4.95
N GLU A 185 -18.91 -0.78 -4.77
CA GLU A 185 -18.98 0.23 -5.84
C GLU A 185 -17.66 0.98 -5.98
N THR A 186 -17.42 1.49 -7.18
CA THR A 186 -16.26 2.36 -7.42
C THR A 186 -16.72 3.71 -7.95
N PHE A 187 -16.07 4.77 -7.49
CA PHE A 187 -16.32 6.13 -8.00
C PHE A 187 -15.04 6.97 -8.02
N SER A 188 -15.04 8.00 -8.86
CA SER A 188 -13.97 9.00 -8.88
C SER A 188 -14.08 9.93 -7.68
N LEU A 189 -12.95 10.29 -7.08
CA LEU A 189 -12.90 11.28 -6.01
C LEU A 189 -13.05 12.72 -6.51
N GLN A 190 -12.79 12.96 -7.78
CA GLN A 190 -12.97 14.29 -8.36
C GLN A 190 -14.44 14.72 -8.30
N GLY A 191 -14.72 15.75 -7.51
CA GLY A 191 -16.07 16.25 -7.27
C GLY A 191 -16.93 15.41 -6.31
N SER A 192 -16.37 14.39 -5.65
CA SER A 192 -17.12 13.45 -4.80
C SER A 192 -16.60 13.35 -3.35
N LEU A 193 -15.96 14.41 -2.84
CA LEU A 193 -15.40 14.41 -1.47
C LEU A 193 -16.47 14.23 -0.38
N SER A 194 -17.67 14.80 -0.57
CA SER A 194 -18.79 14.61 0.36
C SER A 194 -19.24 13.14 0.43
N ARG A 195 -19.18 12.43 -0.70
CA ARG A 195 -19.50 11.01 -0.77
C ARG A 195 -18.44 10.18 -0.02
N LEU A 196 -17.14 10.48 -0.19
CA LEU A 196 -16.07 9.85 0.59
C LEU A 196 -16.31 10.04 2.09
N TYR A 197 -16.63 11.29 2.51
CA TYR A 197 -16.93 11.57 3.91
C TYR A 197 -18.06 10.69 4.43
N SER A 198 -19.17 10.60 3.70
CA SER A 198 -20.30 9.72 4.08
C SER A 198 -19.89 8.26 4.19
N CYS A 199 -19.08 7.75 3.24
CA CYS A 199 -18.59 6.36 3.27
C CYS A 199 -17.70 6.03 4.48
N LEU A 200 -16.99 7.03 5.02
CA LEU A 200 -16.09 6.85 6.17
C LEU A 200 -16.79 7.11 7.52
N MET A 201 -17.78 8.00 7.57
CA MET A 201 -18.44 8.39 8.82
C MET A 201 -19.69 7.55 9.15
N CYS A 202 -20.25 6.81 8.18
CA CYS A 202 -21.39 5.91 8.38
C CYS A 202 -20.97 4.45 8.62
N GLN A 203 -19.77 4.25 9.17
CA GLN A 203 -19.23 2.90 9.43
C GLN A 203 -19.53 2.41 10.84
#